data_76811ea5d3fd3de07ebfc05ec5f49098
#
_entry.id   76811ea5d3fd3de07ebfc05ec5f49098
#
_cell.length_a   1.000
_cell.length_b   1.000
_cell.length_c   1.000
_cell.angle_alpha   90.00
_cell.angle_beta   90.00
_cell.angle_gamma   90.00
#
_symmetry.space_group_name_H-M   'P 1'
#
loop_
_entity.id
_entity.type
_entity.pdbx_description
1 polymer ?
#
loop_
_entity_poly.entity_id
_entity_poly.type
_entity_poly.pdbx_seq_one_letter_code
_entity_poly.pdbx_strand_id
1 'polypeptide(L)'
;DSGGGLPSTDIRALAFDTQNRLWIGTLRGLRVLYNPGGFFSNSGDVSASAIIFAVDEGVGQALLFEQTITDIEVDGSNNKWIATASSGVFYLSANGQETLLRFTSENSPLPSNNVQDIAIDPFTGEVYFATINGLVSYKGTSTAPRDTLEDVFIFPNPVRPQYKGNVTIDGLSANANVKITDLEGNLVFQETSQGGSVTWDTKAFGKYKVASGVYFVLITSDDALETKIKKIMIVR
;
A
#
# COMPACT_ATOMS: atom_id res chain seq x y z
N ASP A 1 17.16 1.88 27.12
CA ASP A 1 17.16 2.42 25.76
C ASP A 1 18.56 2.31 25.18
N SER A 2 18.67 1.65 24.05
CA SER A 2 19.96 1.44 23.34
C SER A 2 20.46 2.67 22.57
N GLY A 3 20.08 3.89 22.94
CA GLY A 3 20.39 5.12 22.20
C GLY A 3 19.66 5.20 20.85
N GLY A 4 19.22 6.39 20.45
CA GLY A 4 18.51 6.59 19.16
C GLY A 4 17.09 6.03 19.08
N GLY A 5 16.44 5.68 20.20
CA GLY A 5 15.03 5.26 20.26
C GLY A 5 14.74 3.83 19.75
N LEU A 6 15.77 3.01 19.55
CA LEU A 6 15.62 1.63 19.08
C LEU A 6 15.32 0.66 20.22
N PRO A 7 14.39 -0.31 20.05
CA PRO A 7 14.06 -1.30 21.08
C PRO A 7 15.10 -2.44 21.16
N SER A 8 15.94 -2.56 20.14
CA SER A 8 17.02 -3.55 20.03
C SER A 8 18.12 -3.02 19.13
N THR A 9 19.36 -3.39 19.41
CA THR A 9 20.52 -3.15 18.53
C THR A 9 20.64 -4.17 17.40
N ASP A 10 19.84 -5.26 17.43
CA ASP A 10 19.75 -6.25 16.36
C ASP A 10 18.78 -5.73 15.30
N ILE A 11 19.31 -5.02 14.29
CA ILE A 11 18.57 -4.49 13.15
C ILE A 11 18.52 -5.56 12.07
N ARG A 12 17.33 -5.83 11.53
CA ARG A 12 17.10 -6.91 10.58
C ARG A 12 16.55 -6.45 9.23
N ALA A 13 15.79 -5.36 9.22
CA ALA A 13 15.19 -4.83 8.00
C ALA A 13 15.25 -3.30 8.00
N LEU A 14 15.48 -2.73 6.82
CA LEU A 14 15.49 -1.29 6.57
C LEU A 14 14.78 -1.00 5.26
N ALA A 15 13.85 -0.07 5.27
CA ALA A 15 13.18 0.40 4.06
C ALA A 15 12.96 1.91 4.11
N PHE A 16 13.31 2.61 3.03
CA PHE A 16 12.89 4.00 2.84
C PHE A 16 11.51 4.03 2.20
N ASP A 17 10.66 4.89 2.70
CA ASP A 17 9.38 5.16 2.07
C ASP A 17 9.44 6.39 1.13
N THR A 18 8.36 6.63 0.39
CA THR A 18 8.29 7.74 -0.59
C THR A 18 8.33 9.13 0.06
N GLN A 19 8.17 9.21 1.38
CA GLN A 19 8.30 10.45 2.17
C GLN A 19 9.69 10.57 2.80
N ASN A 20 10.66 9.76 2.37
CA ASN A 20 12.02 9.71 2.87
C ASN A 20 12.12 9.42 4.37
N ARG A 21 11.16 8.67 4.93
CA ARG A 21 11.23 8.14 6.29
C ARG A 21 11.89 6.76 6.23
N LEU A 22 12.75 6.46 7.21
CA LEU A 22 13.39 5.16 7.32
C LEU A 22 12.61 4.29 8.30
N TRP A 23 12.06 3.20 7.80
CA TRP A 23 11.41 2.15 8.58
C TRP A 23 12.46 1.14 9.01
N ILE A 24 12.48 0.81 10.30
CA ILE A 24 13.54 0.02 10.94
C ILE A 24 12.90 -1.18 11.63
N GLY A 25 13.13 -2.36 11.08
CA GLY A 25 12.75 -3.64 11.67
C GLY A 25 13.85 -4.16 12.58
N THR A 26 13.50 -4.50 13.81
CA THR A 26 14.44 -5.02 14.80
C THR A 26 14.00 -6.38 15.32
N LEU A 27 14.87 -7.01 16.14
CA LEU A 27 14.52 -8.23 16.88
C LEU A 27 13.30 -8.03 17.82
N ARG A 28 13.02 -6.81 18.27
CA ARG A 28 12.03 -6.50 19.30
C ARG A 28 11.01 -5.44 18.90
N GLY A 29 10.75 -5.29 17.61
CA GLY A 29 9.69 -4.42 17.11
C GLY A 29 10.11 -3.47 15.98
N LEU A 30 9.13 -2.67 15.57
CA LEU A 30 9.23 -1.71 14.47
C LEU A 30 9.48 -0.31 15.00
N ARG A 31 10.29 0.47 14.27
CA ARG A 31 10.51 1.90 14.51
C ARG A 31 10.52 2.67 13.19
N VAL A 32 10.27 3.95 13.28
CA VAL A 32 10.35 4.88 12.14
C VAL A 32 11.24 6.05 12.51
N LEU A 33 12.21 6.33 11.66
CA LEU A 33 13.03 7.52 11.72
C LEU A 33 12.50 8.54 10.71
N TYR A 34 11.82 9.56 11.22
CA TYR A 34 11.10 10.54 10.38
C TYR A 34 12.03 11.51 9.66
N ASN A 35 13.21 11.76 10.18
CA ASN A 35 14.19 12.65 9.58
C ASN A 35 15.60 12.02 9.55
N PRO A 36 15.86 11.07 8.64
CA PRO A 36 17.17 10.44 8.53
C PRO A 36 18.28 11.42 8.13
N GLY A 37 17.97 12.52 7.43
CA GLY A 37 18.92 13.57 7.09
C GLY A 37 19.46 14.35 8.29
N GLY A 38 18.78 14.30 9.43
CA GLY A 38 19.20 14.96 10.65
C GLY A 38 20.58 14.50 11.18
N PHE A 39 21.01 13.28 10.86
CA PHE A 39 22.36 12.78 11.20
C PHE A 39 23.49 13.64 10.60
N PHE A 40 23.25 14.28 9.45
CA PHE A 40 24.28 15.03 8.74
C PHE A 40 24.21 16.54 9.00
N SER A 41 23.16 17.02 9.65
CA SER A 41 22.91 18.47 9.82
C SER A 41 23.25 19.00 11.21
N ASN A 42 23.76 18.18 12.13
CA ASN A 42 24.05 18.54 13.53
C ASN A 42 22.85 19.17 14.28
N SER A 43 21.63 18.95 13.80
CA SER A 43 20.40 19.60 14.27
C SER A 43 19.61 18.72 15.23
N GLY A 44 20.18 18.42 16.40
CA GLY A 44 19.45 17.78 17.50
C GLY A 44 19.50 16.25 17.52
N ASP A 45 18.85 15.65 18.51
CA ASP A 45 18.76 14.21 18.70
C ASP A 45 17.98 13.55 17.55
N VAL A 46 18.67 12.71 16.79
CA VAL A 46 18.05 11.86 15.77
C VAL A 46 17.62 10.57 16.46
N SER A 47 16.34 10.43 16.71
CA SER A 47 15.76 9.29 17.41
C SER A 47 14.64 8.65 16.60
N ALA A 48 14.66 7.33 16.49
CA ALA A 48 13.60 6.56 15.90
C ALA A 48 12.41 6.46 16.88
N SER A 49 11.19 6.54 16.34
CA SER A 49 9.96 6.55 17.12
C SER A 49 9.12 5.30 16.89
N ALA A 50 8.42 4.85 17.92
CA ALA A 50 7.36 3.85 17.76
C ALA A 50 6.13 4.49 17.11
N ILE A 51 5.41 3.73 16.30
CA ILE A 51 4.04 4.06 15.91
C ILE A 51 3.14 3.57 17.04
N ILE A 52 2.37 4.46 17.62
CA ILE A 52 1.52 4.16 18.76
C ILE A 52 0.07 4.10 18.32
N PHE A 53 -0.61 3.01 18.62
CA PHE A 53 -2.07 2.90 18.53
C PHE A 53 -2.70 3.31 19.85
N ALA A 54 -3.81 4.01 19.77
CA ALA A 54 -4.68 4.19 20.92
C ALA A 54 -5.39 2.85 21.22
N VAL A 55 -5.17 2.31 22.41
CA VAL A 55 -5.93 1.19 22.95
C VAL A 55 -6.95 1.77 23.94
N ASP A 56 -8.08 1.10 24.11
CA ASP A 56 -9.10 1.49 25.12
C ASP A 56 -8.43 1.77 26.48
N GLU A 57 -8.91 2.81 27.18
CA GLU A 57 -8.41 3.31 28.47
C GLU A 57 -7.14 4.19 28.42
N GLY A 58 -6.72 4.71 27.26
CA GLY A 58 -5.67 5.74 27.19
C GLY A 58 -4.23 5.19 27.27
N VAL A 59 -4.05 3.88 27.22
CA VAL A 59 -2.71 3.24 27.12
C VAL A 59 -2.41 2.98 25.65
N GLY A 60 -1.41 3.72 25.11
CA GLY A 60 -0.94 3.48 23.75
C GLY A 60 -0.06 2.24 23.66
N GLN A 61 -0.32 1.36 22.67
CA GLN A 61 0.54 0.22 22.38
C GLN A 61 1.36 0.50 21.11
N ALA A 62 2.65 0.18 21.17
CA ALA A 62 3.51 0.29 19.99
C ALA A 62 3.18 -0.78 18.96
N LEU A 63 3.10 -0.38 17.69
CA LEU A 63 2.88 -1.28 16.56
C LEU A 63 3.98 -2.34 16.53
N LEU A 64 3.57 -3.60 16.38
CA LEU A 64 4.46 -4.76 16.32
C LEU A 64 5.46 -4.84 17.50
N PHE A 65 5.01 -4.40 18.70
CA PHE A 65 5.83 -4.47 19.91
C PHE A 65 6.24 -5.93 20.20
N GLU A 66 7.52 -6.12 20.51
CA GLU A 66 8.15 -7.42 20.75
C GLU A 66 8.03 -8.45 19.60
N GLN A 67 7.66 -8.01 18.40
CA GLN A 67 7.74 -8.86 17.21
C GLN A 67 9.12 -8.78 16.59
N THR A 68 9.68 -9.93 16.21
CA THR A 68 10.89 -9.97 15.38
C THR A 68 10.51 -9.65 13.94
N ILE A 69 10.93 -8.50 13.45
CA ILE A 69 10.73 -8.12 12.06
C ILE A 69 11.85 -8.74 11.23
N THR A 70 11.51 -9.45 10.19
CA THR A 70 12.47 -10.10 9.31
C THR A 70 12.71 -9.31 8.04
N ASP A 71 11.65 -8.64 7.53
CA ASP A 71 11.74 -7.84 6.31
C ASP A 71 10.69 -6.74 6.26
N ILE A 72 10.95 -5.68 5.45
CA ILE A 72 10.06 -4.54 5.22
C ILE A 72 10.14 -4.15 3.76
N GLU A 73 9.01 -4.21 3.05
CA GLU A 73 8.89 -3.74 1.69
C GLU A 73 7.85 -2.62 1.57
N VAL A 74 8.15 -1.61 0.74
CA VAL A 74 7.28 -0.46 0.49
C VAL A 74 6.68 -0.59 -0.90
N ASP A 75 5.35 -0.61 -0.98
CA ASP A 75 4.67 -0.73 -2.26
C ASP A 75 4.51 0.63 -2.98
N GLY A 76 3.99 0.59 -4.20
CA GLY A 76 3.78 1.77 -5.03
C GLY A 76 2.85 2.81 -4.42
N SER A 77 1.94 2.42 -3.53
CA SER A 77 1.04 3.32 -2.79
C SER A 77 1.61 3.78 -1.44
N ASN A 78 2.90 3.57 -1.23
CA ASN A 78 3.60 3.88 0.02
C ASN A 78 3.11 3.11 1.24
N ASN A 79 2.35 2.02 1.07
CA ASN A 79 2.00 1.11 2.15
C ASN A 79 3.17 0.17 2.45
N LYS A 80 3.15 -0.45 3.63
CA LYS A 80 4.27 -1.27 4.10
C LYS A 80 3.86 -2.71 4.28
N TRP A 81 4.56 -3.59 3.62
CA TRP A 81 4.53 -5.02 3.88
C TRP A 81 5.60 -5.34 4.91
N ILE A 82 5.20 -5.96 6.02
CA ILE A 82 6.10 -6.29 7.13
C ILE A 82 6.09 -7.80 7.34
N ALA A 83 7.22 -8.43 7.16
CA ALA A 83 7.44 -9.84 7.50
C ALA A 83 7.85 -9.98 8.96
N THR A 84 7.41 -11.06 9.58
CA THR A 84 7.78 -11.40 10.97
C THR A 84 8.25 -12.84 11.08
N ALA A 85 9.06 -13.10 12.10
CA ALA A 85 9.58 -14.45 12.37
C ALA A 85 8.52 -15.42 12.91
N SER A 86 7.36 -14.95 13.39
CA SER A 86 6.38 -15.85 14.06
C SER A 86 4.90 -15.45 13.91
N SER A 87 4.62 -14.24 13.41
CA SER A 87 3.26 -13.69 13.40
C SER A 87 2.70 -13.48 11.98
N GLY A 88 3.39 -14.02 10.96
CA GLY A 88 3.00 -13.91 9.56
C GLY A 88 3.40 -12.56 8.96
N VAL A 89 2.55 -12.05 8.07
CA VAL A 89 2.76 -10.81 7.32
C VAL A 89 1.71 -9.79 7.70
N PHE A 90 2.12 -8.55 7.86
CA PHE A 90 1.25 -7.39 8.06
C PHE A 90 1.36 -6.46 6.85
N TYR A 91 0.22 -5.97 6.39
CA TYR A 91 0.14 -4.91 5.41
C TYR A 91 -0.43 -3.67 6.07
N LEU A 92 0.37 -2.62 6.13
CA LEU A 92 0.08 -1.40 6.87
C LEU A 92 -0.17 -0.23 5.93
N SER A 93 -1.02 0.70 6.34
CA SER A 93 -1.21 1.98 5.65
C SER A 93 0.09 2.79 5.57
N ALA A 94 0.12 3.77 4.68
CA ALA A 94 1.30 4.59 4.41
C ALA A 94 1.93 5.24 5.65
N ASN A 95 1.12 5.60 6.66
CA ASN A 95 1.57 6.14 7.94
C ASN A 95 1.71 5.09 9.05
N GLY A 96 1.35 3.82 8.78
CA GLY A 96 1.38 2.71 9.72
C GLY A 96 0.28 2.73 10.79
N GLN A 97 -0.70 3.64 10.71
CA GLN A 97 -1.75 3.75 11.71
C GLN A 97 -2.86 2.68 11.55
N GLU A 98 -2.94 2.04 10.40
CA GLU A 98 -3.94 1.02 10.11
C GLU A 98 -3.27 -0.26 9.62
N THR A 99 -3.73 -1.41 10.11
CA THR A 99 -3.44 -2.72 9.54
C THR A 99 -4.48 -3.01 8.47
N LEU A 100 -4.10 -2.88 7.21
CA LEU A 100 -4.99 -3.10 6.06
C LEU A 100 -5.26 -4.58 5.84
N LEU A 101 -4.22 -5.42 5.95
CA LEU A 101 -4.30 -6.88 5.84
C LEU A 101 -3.35 -7.54 6.84
N ARG A 102 -3.69 -8.76 7.24
CA ARG A 102 -2.79 -9.64 7.99
C ARG A 102 -2.93 -11.05 7.47
N PHE A 103 -1.81 -11.66 7.08
CA PHE A 103 -1.76 -13.06 6.63
C PHE A 103 -1.04 -13.93 7.64
N THR A 104 -1.68 -15.00 8.00
CA THR A 104 -1.14 -16.07 8.84
C THR A 104 -1.46 -17.44 8.21
N SER A 105 -0.79 -18.50 8.65
CA SER A 105 -1.07 -19.86 8.21
C SER A 105 -2.48 -20.34 8.57
N GLU A 106 -3.16 -19.68 9.52
CA GLU A 106 -4.51 -20.02 9.91
C GLU A 106 -5.59 -19.34 9.05
N ASN A 107 -5.29 -18.15 8.48
CA ASN A 107 -6.28 -17.35 7.75
C ASN A 107 -6.00 -17.19 6.25
N SER A 108 -4.89 -17.75 5.77
CA SER A 108 -4.45 -17.62 4.38
C SER A 108 -3.65 -18.83 3.92
N PRO A 109 -3.37 -18.98 2.61
CA PRO A 109 -2.47 -20.02 2.07
C PRO A 109 -1.00 -19.88 2.47
N LEU A 110 -0.64 -18.95 3.39
CA LEU A 110 0.72 -18.76 3.85
C LEU A 110 1.30 -20.07 4.43
N PRO A 111 2.40 -20.61 3.89
CA PRO A 111 2.91 -21.94 4.31
C PRO A 111 3.45 -21.96 5.74
N SER A 112 3.86 -20.82 6.28
CA SER A 112 4.37 -20.66 7.66
C SER A 112 4.25 -19.21 8.12
N ASN A 113 3.99 -19.02 9.42
CA ASN A 113 4.06 -17.70 10.06
C ASN A 113 5.50 -17.16 10.19
N ASN A 114 6.51 -18.00 9.95
CA ASN A 114 7.89 -17.57 9.87
C ASN A 114 8.20 -17.16 8.43
N VAL A 115 8.09 -15.86 8.17
CA VAL A 115 8.36 -15.25 6.87
C VAL A 115 9.76 -14.64 6.91
N GLN A 116 10.57 -14.98 5.91
CA GLN A 116 11.99 -14.60 5.86
C GLN A 116 12.21 -13.34 5.03
N ASP A 117 11.43 -13.20 3.93
CA ASP A 117 11.67 -12.19 2.92
C ASP A 117 10.38 -11.87 2.17
N ILE A 118 10.25 -10.65 1.65
CA ILE A 118 9.16 -10.17 0.81
C ILE A 118 9.77 -9.55 -0.45
N ALA A 119 9.16 -9.82 -1.59
CA ALA A 119 9.51 -9.14 -2.83
C ALA A 119 8.24 -8.66 -3.52
N ILE A 120 8.27 -7.45 -4.03
CA ILE A 120 7.15 -6.84 -4.78
C ILE A 120 7.55 -6.70 -6.23
N ASP A 121 6.74 -7.22 -7.15
CA ASP A 121 6.81 -6.84 -8.54
C ASP A 121 6.17 -5.45 -8.72
N PRO A 122 6.94 -4.41 -8.99
CA PRO A 122 6.44 -3.05 -9.06
C PRO A 122 5.51 -2.81 -10.27
N PHE A 123 5.56 -3.68 -11.27
CA PHE A 123 4.75 -3.55 -12.49
C PHE A 123 3.39 -4.21 -12.37
N THR A 124 3.32 -5.34 -11.69
CA THR A 124 2.09 -6.12 -11.55
C THR A 124 1.41 -5.94 -10.19
N GLY A 125 2.12 -5.39 -9.20
CA GLY A 125 1.69 -5.29 -7.82
C GLY A 125 1.61 -6.66 -7.12
N GLU A 126 2.18 -7.72 -7.71
CA GLU A 126 2.23 -9.03 -7.08
C GLU A 126 3.30 -9.07 -5.99
N VAL A 127 2.93 -9.56 -4.82
CA VAL A 127 3.78 -9.62 -3.63
C VAL A 127 4.11 -11.07 -3.34
N TYR A 128 5.37 -11.40 -3.21
CA TYR A 128 5.88 -12.73 -2.93
C TYR A 128 6.36 -12.82 -1.49
N PHE A 129 5.99 -13.90 -0.80
CA PHE A 129 6.38 -14.17 0.58
C PHE A 129 7.20 -15.45 0.64
N ALA A 130 8.48 -15.31 0.97
CA ALA A 130 9.37 -16.44 1.23
C ALA A 130 9.24 -16.85 2.70
N THR A 131 8.84 -18.08 2.96
CA THR A 131 8.72 -18.64 4.31
C THR A 131 9.68 -19.80 4.49
N ILE A 132 9.91 -20.23 5.73
CA ILE A 132 10.71 -21.45 6.00
C ILE A 132 10.13 -22.72 5.38
N ASN A 133 8.84 -22.72 4.99
CA ASN A 133 8.13 -23.88 4.45
C ASN A 133 7.73 -23.72 2.96
N GLY A 134 8.22 -22.67 2.29
CA GLY A 134 7.96 -22.46 0.86
C GLY A 134 7.61 -21.03 0.50
N LEU A 135 7.28 -20.84 -0.77
CA LEU A 135 6.98 -19.55 -1.40
C LEU A 135 5.49 -19.49 -1.75
N VAL A 136 4.89 -18.33 -1.53
CA VAL A 136 3.52 -18.02 -1.97
C VAL A 136 3.45 -16.59 -2.46
N SER A 137 2.54 -16.27 -3.37
CA SER A 137 2.29 -14.89 -3.79
C SER A 137 0.88 -14.44 -3.46
N TYR A 138 0.73 -13.14 -3.34
CA TYR A 138 -0.52 -12.42 -3.19
C TYR A 138 -0.68 -11.41 -4.33
N LYS A 139 -1.82 -11.45 -5.03
CA LYS A 139 -2.12 -10.48 -6.08
C LYS A 139 -2.58 -9.17 -5.48
N GLY A 140 -1.64 -8.27 -5.29
CA GLY A 140 -1.89 -6.89 -4.90
C GLY A 140 -2.41 -6.04 -6.07
N THR A 141 -2.79 -4.81 -5.77
CA THR A 141 -3.25 -3.82 -6.76
C THR A 141 -2.40 -2.55 -6.75
N SER A 142 -1.43 -2.46 -5.87
CA SER A 142 -0.55 -1.30 -5.76
C SER A 142 0.66 -1.48 -6.66
N THR A 143 0.69 -0.71 -7.76
CA THR A 143 1.79 -0.68 -8.73
C THR A 143 2.64 0.57 -8.54
N ALA A 144 3.89 0.54 -9.00
CA ALA A 144 4.74 1.73 -9.03
C ALA A 144 4.17 2.79 -9.97
N PRO A 145 4.24 4.08 -9.63
CA PRO A 145 3.81 5.13 -10.53
C PRO A 145 4.67 5.17 -11.80
N ARG A 146 4.05 5.55 -12.91
CA ARG A 146 4.72 5.77 -14.19
C ARG A 146 5.13 7.24 -14.34
N ASP A 147 6.10 7.49 -15.23
CA ASP A 147 6.51 8.87 -15.54
C ASP A 147 5.46 9.61 -16.38
N THR A 148 4.67 8.89 -17.18
CA THR A 148 3.66 9.43 -18.08
C THR A 148 2.34 8.65 -17.98
N LEU A 149 1.26 9.22 -18.55
CA LEU A 149 -0.05 8.56 -18.65
C LEU A 149 -0.24 7.79 -19.97
N GLU A 150 0.82 7.49 -20.73
CA GLU A 150 0.69 6.84 -22.05
C GLU A 150 0.06 5.46 -21.97
N ASP A 151 0.51 4.64 -21.01
CA ASP A 151 0.15 3.22 -20.88
C ASP A 151 -0.99 2.96 -19.90
N VAL A 152 -1.87 3.95 -19.66
CA VAL A 152 -3.03 3.75 -18.81
C VAL A 152 -3.97 2.72 -19.38
N PHE A 153 -4.36 1.74 -18.58
CA PHE A 153 -5.35 0.73 -18.93
C PHE A 153 -6.31 0.46 -17.76
N ILE A 154 -7.47 -0.14 -18.08
CA ILE A 154 -8.55 -0.38 -17.12
C ILE A 154 -8.98 -1.83 -17.23
N PHE A 155 -9.04 -2.53 -16.10
CA PHE A 155 -9.47 -3.92 -16.06
C PHE A 155 -10.30 -4.26 -14.80
N PRO A 156 -11.25 -5.22 -14.90
CA PRO A 156 -11.76 -5.78 -16.13
C PRO A 156 -12.58 -4.76 -16.93
N ASN A 157 -12.49 -4.83 -18.25
CA ASN A 157 -13.31 -4.04 -19.14
C ASN A 157 -13.75 -4.91 -20.33
N PRO A 158 -15.03 -5.28 -20.47
CA PRO A 158 -16.19 -4.87 -19.64
C PRO A 158 -16.24 -5.53 -18.26
N VAL A 159 -16.86 -4.84 -17.30
CA VAL A 159 -17.25 -5.42 -16.01
C VAL A 159 -18.52 -6.24 -16.21
N ARG A 160 -18.45 -7.55 -16.04
CA ARG A 160 -19.57 -8.47 -16.23
C ARG A 160 -20.34 -8.72 -14.94
N PRO A 161 -21.62 -9.18 -14.98
CA PRO A 161 -22.46 -9.37 -13.78
C PRO A 161 -21.87 -10.31 -12.72
N GLN A 162 -21.07 -11.30 -13.15
CA GLN A 162 -20.46 -12.28 -12.25
C GLN A 162 -19.23 -11.73 -11.50
N TYR A 163 -18.64 -10.63 -11.99
CA TYR A 163 -17.48 -10.03 -11.37
C TYR A 163 -17.84 -9.35 -10.05
N LYS A 164 -17.11 -9.70 -8.97
CA LYS A 164 -17.35 -9.22 -7.62
C LYS A 164 -16.23 -8.33 -7.08
N GLY A 165 -15.11 -8.24 -7.80
CA GLY A 165 -13.97 -7.42 -7.41
C GLY A 165 -14.11 -5.96 -7.81
N ASN A 166 -13.07 -5.18 -7.51
CA ASN A 166 -12.93 -3.79 -7.92
C ASN A 166 -12.39 -3.69 -9.35
N VAL A 167 -12.75 -2.62 -10.04
CA VAL A 167 -12.08 -2.21 -11.28
C VAL A 167 -10.76 -1.55 -10.91
N THR A 168 -9.69 -1.89 -11.61
CA THR A 168 -8.40 -1.25 -11.47
C THR A 168 -8.12 -0.36 -12.67
N ILE A 169 -7.75 0.86 -12.41
CA ILE A 169 -7.18 1.81 -13.36
C ILE A 169 -5.67 1.81 -13.06
N ASP A 170 -4.85 1.37 -13.97
CA ASP A 170 -3.42 1.16 -13.81
C ASP A 170 -2.60 1.92 -14.86
N GLY A 171 -1.29 2.04 -14.64
CA GLY A 171 -0.40 2.82 -15.50
C GLY A 171 -0.47 4.32 -15.23
N LEU A 172 -0.83 4.72 -14.01
CA LEU A 172 -0.94 6.10 -13.59
C LEU A 172 0.43 6.68 -13.17
N SER A 173 0.58 7.99 -13.32
CA SER A 173 1.64 8.73 -12.64
C SER A 173 1.28 8.93 -11.16
N ALA A 174 2.28 9.26 -10.33
CA ALA A 174 2.05 9.61 -8.93
C ALA A 174 1.09 10.81 -8.83
N ASN A 175 0.20 10.78 -7.85
CA ASN A 175 -0.79 11.84 -7.57
C ASN A 175 -1.71 12.18 -8.75
N ALA A 176 -1.87 11.29 -9.72
CA ALA A 176 -2.81 11.51 -10.83
C ALA A 176 -4.25 11.57 -10.30
N ASN A 177 -5.01 12.56 -10.73
CA ASN A 177 -6.42 12.70 -10.39
C ASN A 177 -7.27 11.87 -11.35
N VAL A 178 -8.01 10.90 -10.81
CA VAL A 178 -8.91 10.01 -11.55
C VAL A 178 -10.35 10.39 -11.25
N LYS A 179 -11.12 10.74 -12.28
CA LYS A 179 -12.55 10.99 -12.20
C LYS A 179 -13.30 10.04 -13.11
N ILE A 180 -14.37 9.46 -12.61
CA ILE A 180 -15.26 8.62 -13.42
C ILE A 180 -16.62 9.31 -13.50
N THR A 181 -17.12 9.46 -14.73
CA THR A 181 -18.42 10.10 -15.00
C THR A 181 -19.29 9.17 -15.84
N ASP A 182 -20.60 9.38 -15.79
CA ASP A 182 -21.52 8.82 -16.78
C ASP A 182 -21.41 9.55 -18.13
N LEU A 183 -22.25 9.17 -19.10
CA LEU A 183 -22.26 9.79 -20.43
C LEU A 183 -22.75 11.24 -20.43
N GLU A 184 -23.47 11.66 -19.41
CA GLU A 184 -23.99 13.02 -19.24
C GLU A 184 -22.99 13.93 -18.54
N GLY A 185 -21.86 13.35 -18.06
CA GLY A 185 -20.80 14.07 -17.33
C GLY A 185 -21.02 14.13 -15.82
N ASN A 186 -22.02 13.43 -15.28
CA ASN A 186 -22.21 13.39 -13.82
C ASN A 186 -21.10 12.56 -13.17
N LEU A 187 -20.43 13.14 -12.18
CA LEU A 187 -19.37 12.48 -11.43
C LEU A 187 -19.96 11.32 -10.62
N VAL A 188 -19.34 10.14 -10.70
CA VAL A 188 -19.71 8.96 -9.91
C VAL A 188 -18.60 8.51 -8.96
N PHE A 189 -17.34 8.83 -9.29
CA PHE A 189 -16.18 8.47 -8.47
C PHE A 189 -15.05 9.47 -8.72
N GLN A 190 -14.28 9.76 -7.67
CA GLN A 190 -13.04 10.53 -7.78
C GLN A 190 -12.06 10.07 -6.72
N GLU A 191 -10.80 9.88 -7.14
CA GLU A 191 -9.68 9.55 -6.26
C GLU A 191 -8.37 10.06 -6.86
N THR A 192 -7.39 10.35 -6.00
CA THR A 192 -6.01 10.66 -6.41
C THR A 192 -5.14 9.44 -6.20
N SER A 193 -4.37 9.04 -7.22
CA SER A 193 -3.47 7.90 -7.13
C SER A 193 -2.36 8.18 -6.12
N GLN A 194 -2.07 7.23 -5.25
CA GLN A 194 -0.89 7.29 -4.38
C GLN A 194 0.32 6.62 -5.04
N GLY A 195 0.07 5.65 -5.91
CA GLY A 195 1.04 4.95 -6.73
C GLY A 195 0.64 4.96 -8.19
N GLY A 196 0.90 3.87 -8.90
CA GLY A 196 0.57 3.68 -10.31
C GLY A 196 -0.86 3.23 -10.58
N SER A 197 -1.71 3.05 -9.55
CA SER A 197 -3.05 2.52 -9.73
C SER A 197 -4.09 3.14 -8.81
N VAL A 198 -5.36 3.07 -9.24
CA VAL A 198 -6.56 3.42 -8.46
C VAL A 198 -7.58 2.29 -8.61
N THR A 199 -8.30 1.95 -7.55
CA THR A 199 -9.36 0.94 -7.57
C THR A 199 -10.73 1.54 -7.36
N TRP A 200 -11.72 1.09 -8.14
CA TRP A 200 -13.11 1.53 -8.06
C TRP A 200 -14.05 0.35 -7.83
N ASP A 201 -14.87 0.41 -6.79
CA ASP A 201 -15.83 -0.64 -6.41
C ASP A 201 -17.11 -0.66 -7.26
N THR A 202 -17.14 0.10 -8.36
CA THR A 202 -18.28 0.29 -9.25
C THR A 202 -19.54 0.85 -8.57
N LYS A 203 -19.32 1.66 -7.51
CA LYS A 203 -20.39 2.40 -6.85
C LYS A 203 -20.22 3.90 -7.06
N ALA A 204 -21.34 4.60 -7.10
CA ALA A 204 -21.37 6.04 -7.05
C ALA A 204 -21.11 6.49 -5.60
N PHE A 205 -19.98 7.20 -5.38
CA PHE A 205 -19.53 7.68 -4.09
C PHE A 205 -19.53 6.62 -2.97
N GLY A 206 -19.16 5.36 -3.32
CA GLY A 206 -19.12 4.25 -2.39
C GLY A 206 -20.47 3.73 -1.88
N LYS A 207 -21.59 4.29 -2.35
CA LYS A 207 -22.94 3.99 -1.81
C LYS A 207 -23.76 3.07 -2.73
N TYR A 208 -23.99 3.46 -3.97
CA TYR A 208 -24.92 2.78 -4.87
C TYR A 208 -24.21 2.22 -6.07
N LYS A 209 -24.45 0.95 -6.41
CA LYS A 209 -23.94 0.35 -7.65
C LYS A 209 -24.41 1.14 -8.85
N VAL A 210 -23.47 1.51 -9.72
CA VAL A 210 -23.80 2.21 -10.96
C VAL A 210 -24.56 1.29 -11.92
N ALA A 211 -25.41 1.86 -12.78
CA ALA A 211 -26.20 1.12 -13.77
C ALA A 211 -25.32 0.53 -14.88
N SER A 212 -25.88 -0.39 -15.68
CA SER A 212 -25.26 -0.81 -16.94
C SER A 212 -25.10 0.38 -17.86
N GLY A 213 -23.92 0.52 -18.46
CA GLY A 213 -23.63 1.63 -19.36
C GLY A 213 -22.14 1.80 -19.61
N VAL A 214 -21.79 2.81 -20.38
CA VAL A 214 -20.42 3.25 -20.60
C VAL A 214 -20.14 4.43 -19.70
N TYR A 215 -18.99 4.41 -19.05
CA TYR A 215 -18.51 5.49 -18.18
C TYR A 215 -17.19 6.01 -18.72
N PHE A 216 -16.97 7.32 -18.62
CA PHE A 216 -15.70 7.94 -18.95
C PHE A 216 -14.81 7.96 -17.71
N VAL A 217 -13.54 7.60 -17.90
CA VAL A 217 -12.48 7.71 -16.91
C VAL A 217 -11.54 8.81 -17.37
N LEU A 218 -11.60 9.94 -16.68
CA LEU A 218 -10.78 11.11 -16.94
C LEU A 218 -9.62 11.10 -15.96
N ILE A 219 -8.40 11.17 -16.46
CA ILE A 219 -7.17 11.07 -15.69
C ILE A 219 -6.32 12.28 -16.01
N THR A 220 -5.86 12.97 -14.99
CA THR A 220 -5.01 14.15 -15.13
C THR A 220 -3.78 13.99 -14.24
N SER A 221 -2.57 14.21 -14.77
CA SER A 221 -1.34 14.21 -13.99
C SER A 221 -1.35 15.31 -12.91
N ASP A 222 -0.50 15.17 -11.89
CA ASP A 222 -0.42 16.11 -10.77
C ASP A 222 -0.08 17.55 -11.23
N ASP A 223 0.81 17.69 -12.21
CA ASP A 223 1.18 18.97 -12.83
C ASP A 223 0.15 19.49 -13.85
N ALA A 224 -0.92 18.75 -14.10
CA ALA A 224 -1.96 19.05 -15.08
C ALA A 224 -1.49 19.17 -16.54
N LEU A 225 -0.27 18.72 -16.86
CA LEU A 225 0.28 18.77 -18.22
C LEU A 225 -0.23 17.63 -19.09
N GLU A 226 -0.55 16.48 -18.49
CA GLU A 226 -1.08 15.34 -19.21
C GLU A 226 -2.53 15.04 -18.80
N THR A 227 -3.36 14.75 -19.79
CA THR A 227 -4.73 14.28 -19.58
C THR A 227 -5.01 13.08 -20.47
N LYS A 228 -5.60 12.04 -19.88
CA LYS A 228 -6.02 10.84 -20.61
C LYS A 228 -7.50 10.57 -20.37
N ILE A 229 -8.20 10.16 -21.41
CA ILE A 229 -9.61 9.75 -21.32
C ILE A 229 -9.71 8.30 -21.77
N LYS A 230 -10.23 7.47 -20.91
CA LYS A 230 -10.54 6.05 -21.20
C LYS A 230 -12.03 5.80 -21.02
N LYS A 231 -12.48 4.65 -21.46
CA LYS A 231 -13.88 4.22 -21.33
C LYS A 231 -13.94 2.88 -20.63
N ILE A 232 -14.92 2.72 -19.77
CA ILE A 232 -15.24 1.45 -19.14
C ILE A 232 -16.70 1.10 -19.37
N MET A 233 -16.97 -0.15 -19.69
CA MET A 233 -18.32 -0.68 -19.85
C MET A 233 -18.71 -1.50 -18.63
N ILE A 234 -19.84 -1.16 -18.05
CA ILE A 234 -20.47 -1.91 -16.96
C ILE A 234 -21.67 -2.68 -17.51
N VAL A 235 -21.73 -3.96 -17.22
CA VAL A 235 -22.85 -4.85 -17.54
C VAL A 235 -23.37 -5.45 -16.25
N ARG A 236 -24.68 -5.28 -15.97
CA ARG A 236 -25.36 -5.77 -14.77
C ARG A 236 -26.38 -6.85 -15.12
#